data_eed18db1cd34ae9dc608d866edcfe752
#
_entry.id   eed18db1cd34ae9dc608d866edcfe752
#
_cell.length_a   1.000
_cell.length_b   1.000
_cell.length_c   1.000
_cell.angle_alpha   90.00
_cell.angle_beta   90.00
_cell.angle_gamma   90.00
#
_symmetry.space_group_name_H-M   'P 1'
#
loop_
_entity.id
_entity.type
_entity.pdbx_description
1 polymer ?
#
loop_
_entity_poly.entity_id
_entity_poly.type
_entity_poly.pdbx_seq_one_letter_code
_entity_poly.pdbx_strand_id
1 'polypeptide(L)'
;MRATAVNAATCGALQPIQTVVRYVEEAGIRFVVRMLEGVAGRAAAQQKMARATIERPVSENPFLPYDPALFVTDLSPTHVCLLNKYPVVNHHLLIVTRAFEEQETLLTQADFEALWLCMRAMDGLAFYNSGKIAGASQRHKHLQLALFPLDPAGVDVPLEVALGTPQRLGEVVKSPHLPFRHALVWIDGKLASSDRMTELYGAMLRFISVWEGDNARPKPYNWLATHRWMLAVPRTRESIEGISINALGFAGSFLVKDEAQLEWLGTVGPLRALQAVSNCEANHFGAAPSAVNAHDQ
;
A
#
# COMPACT_ATOMS: atom_id res chain seq x y z
N MET A 1 -3.16 -9.69 -19.45
CA MET A 1 -3.06 -9.94 -18.00
C MET A 1 -3.58 -11.32 -17.58
N ARG A 2 -4.88 -11.70 -17.77
CA ARG A 2 -5.38 -13.03 -17.28
C ARG A 2 -4.60 -14.20 -17.85
N ALA A 3 -4.35 -14.24 -19.16
CA ALA A 3 -3.56 -15.30 -19.80
C ALA A 3 -2.12 -15.34 -19.24
N THR A 4 -1.49 -14.17 -19.06
CA THR A 4 -0.15 -14.07 -18.48
C THR A 4 -0.13 -14.62 -17.03
N ALA A 5 -1.15 -14.30 -16.21
CA ALA A 5 -1.24 -14.79 -14.84
C ALA A 5 -1.38 -16.31 -14.77
N VAL A 6 -2.19 -16.92 -15.66
CA VAL A 6 -2.33 -18.38 -15.76
C VAL A 6 -1.00 -19.02 -16.15
N ASN A 7 -0.34 -18.51 -17.18
CA ASN A 7 0.96 -19.03 -17.65
C ASN A 7 2.04 -18.88 -16.56
N ALA A 8 2.11 -17.72 -15.91
CA ALA A 8 3.07 -17.44 -14.83
C ALA A 8 2.86 -18.35 -13.60
N ALA A 9 1.61 -18.66 -13.27
CA ALA A 9 1.29 -19.62 -12.22
C ALA A 9 1.70 -21.05 -12.61
N THR A 10 1.42 -21.46 -13.86
CA THR A 10 1.75 -22.79 -14.36
C THR A 10 3.25 -23.04 -14.39
N CYS A 11 4.07 -22.05 -14.79
CA CYS A 11 5.53 -22.19 -14.80
C CYS A 11 6.20 -21.87 -13.45
N GLY A 12 5.42 -21.53 -12.41
CA GLY A 12 5.94 -21.21 -11.07
C GLY A 12 6.58 -19.83 -10.92
N ALA A 13 6.49 -18.96 -11.93
CA ALA A 13 6.98 -17.60 -11.86
C ALA A 13 6.12 -16.72 -10.92
N LEU A 14 4.80 -16.92 -10.93
CA LEU A 14 3.84 -16.30 -10.02
C LEU A 14 3.64 -17.20 -8.79
N GLN A 15 3.93 -16.69 -7.60
CA GLN A 15 3.91 -17.43 -6.33
C GLN A 15 3.05 -16.68 -5.30
N PRO A 16 1.70 -16.80 -5.36
CA PRO A 16 0.82 -16.12 -4.41
C PRO A 16 1.09 -16.53 -2.97
N ILE A 17 1.09 -15.55 -2.08
CA ILE A 17 1.23 -15.80 -0.65
C ILE A 17 -0.12 -16.33 -0.12
N GLN A 18 -0.12 -17.56 0.38
CA GLN A 18 -1.33 -18.19 0.92
C GLN A 18 -1.70 -17.53 2.25
N THR A 19 -2.95 -17.11 2.36
CA THR A 19 -3.47 -16.44 3.56
C THR A 19 -4.90 -16.88 3.86
N VAL A 20 -5.23 -16.93 5.15
CA VAL A 20 -6.62 -17.01 5.63
C VAL A 20 -7.10 -15.60 5.92
N VAL A 21 -8.32 -15.29 5.50
CA VAL A 21 -8.94 -13.98 5.75
C VAL A 21 -9.66 -14.01 7.11
N ARG A 22 -9.42 -12.96 7.88
CA ARG A 22 -10.11 -12.62 9.12
C ARG A 22 -10.59 -11.17 9.02
N TYR A 23 -11.47 -10.78 9.91
CA TYR A 23 -11.99 -9.41 9.96
C TYR A 23 -11.84 -8.83 11.34
N VAL A 24 -11.51 -7.55 11.41
CA VAL A 24 -11.55 -6.74 12.63
C VAL A 24 -12.42 -5.53 12.34
N GLU A 25 -13.43 -5.31 13.18
CA GLU A 25 -14.34 -4.16 13.04
C GLU A 25 -13.95 -3.05 14.01
N GLU A 26 -13.79 -1.83 13.50
CA GLU A 26 -13.51 -0.64 14.29
C GLU A 26 -14.12 0.60 13.62
N ALA A 27 -14.86 1.41 14.38
CA ALA A 27 -15.48 2.66 13.92
C ALA A 27 -16.30 2.53 12.63
N GLY A 28 -17.02 1.42 12.45
CA GLY A 28 -17.83 1.13 11.26
C GLY A 28 -17.04 0.67 10.04
N ILE A 29 -15.73 0.47 10.18
CA ILE A 29 -14.86 -0.09 9.14
C ILE A 29 -14.65 -1.56 9.43
N ARG A 30 -14.89 -2.42 8.43
CA ARG A 30 -14.55 -3.83 8.48
C ARG A 30 -13.20 -4.06 7.82
N PHE A 31 -12.15 -4.07 8.62
CA PHE A 31 -10.78 -4.30 8.15
C PHE A 31 -10.57 -5.74 7.73
N VAL A 32 -9.95 -5.95 6.57
CA VAL A 32 -9.53 -7.27 6.08
C VAL A 32 -8.17 -7.59 6.68
N VAL A 33 -8.07 -8.64 7.46
CA VAL A 33 -6.80 -9.11 8.03
C VAL A 33 -6.44 -10.44 7.38
N ARG A 34 -5.39 -10.44 6.59
CA ARG A 34 -4.85 -11.63 5.93
C ARG A 34 -3.79 -12.24 6.83
N MET A 35 -4.02 -13.44 7.31
CA MET A 35 -3.06 -14.16 8.14
C MET A 35 -2.34 -15.23 7.29
N LEU A 36 -1.02 -15.32 7.41
CA LEU A 36 -0.21 -16.29 6.67
C LEU A 36 -0.65 -17.72 7.00
N GLU A 37 -0.92 -18.52 5.97
CA GLU A 37 -1.36 -19.88 6.11
C GLU A 37 -0.21 -20.90 5.92
N GLY A 38 -0.07 -21.82 6.87
CA GLY A 38 0.83 -22.96 6.77
C GLY A 38 2.33 -22.63 6.68
N VAL A 39 3.13 -23.65 6.40
CA VAL A 39 4.58 -23.52 6.21
C VAL A 39 4.91 -22.82 4.89
N ALA A 40 4.14 -23.08 3.83
CA ALA A 40 4.36 -22.51 2.52
C ALA A 40 4.10 -20.99 2.48
N GLY A 41 3.02 -20.51 3.11
CA GLY A 41 2.73 -19.08 3.23
C GLY A 41 3.79 -18.34 4.02
N ARG A 42 4.24 -18.91 5.14
CA ARG A 42 5.35 -18.37 5.95
C ARG A 42 6.67 -18.36 5.19
N ALA A 43 6.99 -19.43 4.45
CA ALA A 43 8.22 -19.50 3.66
C ALA A 43 8.22 -18.46 2.51
N ALA A 44 7.11 -18.30 1.79
CA ALA A 44 6.97 -17.30 0.74
C ALA A 44 7.07 -15.87 1.29
N ALA A 45 6.42 -15.59 2.42
CA ALA A 45 6.53 -14.31 3.11
C ALA A 45 7.95 -14.06 3.63
N GLN A 46 8.62 -15.08 4.17
CA GLN A 46 10.01 -15.00 4.64
C GLN A 46 10.98 -14.75 3.47
N GLN A 47 10.78 -15.40 2.31
CA GLN A 47 11.56 -15.11 1.11
C GLN A 47 11.36 -13.67 0.62
N LYS A 48 10.12 -13.18 0.63
CA LYS A 48 9.80 -11.78 0.31
C LYS A 48 10.49 -10.82 1.28
N MET A 49 10.44 -11.09 2.59
CA MET A 49 11.09 -10.28 3.63
C MET A 49 12.61 -10.37 3.54
N ALA A 50 13.19 -11.54 3.35
CA ALA A 50 14.63 -11.70 3.17
C ALA A 50 15.15 -10.94 1.95
N ARG A 51 14.37 -10.89 0.87
CA ARG A 51 14.67 -10.06 -0.31
C ARG A 51 14.53 -8.57 -0.04
N ALA A 52 13.69 -8.15 0.90
CA ALA A 52 13.52 -6.76 1.30
C ALA A 52 14.57 -6.28 2.32
N THR A 53 15.14 -7.20 3.13
CA THR A 53 16.03 -6.88 4.25
C THR A 53 17.50 -6.74 3.83
N ILE A 54 17.88 -7.30 2.68
CA ILE A 54 19.25 -7.19 2.17
C ILE A 54 19.36 -5.87 1.42
N GLU A 55 20.29 -5.01 1.81
CA GLU A 55 20.80 -3.92 0.97
C GLU A 55 21.48 -4.55 -0.25
N ARG A 56 20.69 -4.91 -1.24
CA ARG A 56 21.19 -5.55 -2.44
C ARG A 56 21.93 -4.53 -3.30
N PRO A 57 23.09 -4.91 -3.85
CA PRO A 57 23.69 -4.13 -4.93
C PRO A 57 22.63 -3.96 -6.05
N VAL A 58 22.74 -2.87 -6.80
CA VAL A 58 21.87 -2.59 -7.98
C VAL A 58 21.89 -3.77 -8.97
N SER A 59 22.95 -4.59 -8.97
CA SER A 59 23.07 -5.83 -9.76
C SER A 59 22.08 -6.95 -9.39
N GLU A 60 21.43 -6.89 -8.23
CA GLU A 60 20.42 -7.87 -7.79
C GLU A 60 18.98 -7.33 -7.89
N ASN A 61 18.75 -6.32 -8.69
CA ASN A 61 17.48 -5.70 -8.94
C ASN A 61 16.51 -6.70 -9.62
N PRO A 62 15.36 -7.06 -9.03
CA PRO A 62 14.44 -8.05 -9.59
C PRO A 62 13.70 -7.56 -10.84
N PHE A 63 13.85 -6.29 -11.20
CA PHE A 63 13.22 -5.67 -12.36
C PHE A 63 14.20 -5.44 -13.53
N LEU A 64 15.50 -5.70 -13.34
CA LEU A 64 16.54 -5.48 -14.35
C LEU A 64 17.57 -6.65 -14.36
N PRO A 65 17.36 -7.67 -15.22
CA PRO A 65 16.18 -7.90 -16.04
C PRO A 65 15.01 -8.45 -15.22
N TYR A 66 13.78 -8.11 -15.62
CA TYR A 66 12.58 -8.72 -15.04
C TYR A 66 12.38 -10.13 -15.63
N ASP A 67 11.64 -10.97 -14.89
CA ASP A 67 11.24 -12.31 -15.35
C ASP A 67 10.23 -12.18 -16.51
N PRO A 68 10.54 -12.67 -17.72
CA PRO A 68 9.65 -12.56 -18.88
C PRO A 68 8.27 -13.20 -18.67
N ALA A 69 8.16 -14.20 -17.79
CA ALA A 69 6.89 -14.84 -17.47
C ALA A 69 5.94 -13.93 -16.68
N LEU A 70 6.48 -12.87 -16.02
CA LEU A 70 5.69 -11.87 -15.29
C LEU A 70 5.34 -10.65 -16.16
N PHE A 71 5.86 -10.56 -17.38
CA PHE A 71 5.59 -9.43 -18.26
C PHE A 71 4.13 -9.39 -18.72
N VAL A 72 3.47 -8.27 -18.57
CA VAL A 72 2.09 -8.04 -19.02
C VAL A 72 2.06 -7.23 -20.31
N THR A 73 2.66 -6.05 -20.31
CA THR A 73 2.73 -5.17 -21.46
C THR A 73 3.71 -4.02 -21.27
N ASP A 74 4.16 -3.44 -22.36
CA ASP A 74 4.79 -2.12 -22.35
C ASP A 74 3.71 -1.04 -22.16
N LEU A 75 3.97 -0.08 -21.28
CA LEU A 75 3.06 1.05 -21.02
C LEU A 75 3.52 2.31 -21.75
N SER A 76 4.83 2.54 -21.75
CA SER A 76 5.46 3.69 -22.39
C SER A 76 6.93 3.39 -22.69
N PRO A 77 7.67 4.29 -23.35
CA PRO A 77 9.13 4.16 -23.47
C PRO A 77 9.86 4.06 -22.13
N THR A 78 9.28 4.56 -21.05
CA THR A 78 9.87 4.63 -19.71
C THR A 78 9.29 3.64 -18.70
N HIS A 79 8.16 2.98 -18.98
CA HIS A 79 7.50 2.09 -18.04
C HIS A 79 7.05 0.76 -18.63
N VAL A 80 7.08 -0.27 -17.79
CA VAL A 80 6.60 -1.62 -18.07
C VAL A 80 5.60 -2.07 -17.02
N CYS A 81 4.59 -2.86 -17.42
CA CYS A 81 3.64 -3.50 -16.53
C CYS A 81 4.04 -4.96 -16.29
N LEU A 82 4.19 -5.34 -15.03
CA LEU A 82 4.54 -6.68 -14.60
C LEU A 82 3.48 -7.23 -13.63
N LEU A 83 3.33 -8.56 -13.56
CA LEU A 83 2.66 -9.19 -12.43
C LEU A 83 3.54 -9.10 -11.18
N ASN A 84 2.94 -8.84 -10.01
CA ASN A 84 3.65 -8.99 -8.75
C ASN A 84 3.93 -10.48 -8.52
N LYS A 85 5.20 -10.85 -8.36
CA LYS A 85 5.62 -12.25 -8.17
C LYS A 85 5.00 -12.90 -6.93
N TYR A 86 4.86 -12.15 -5.84
CA TYR A 86 4.37 -12.60 -4.52
C TYR A 86 3.13 -11.81 -4.09
N PRO A 87 2.00 -11.94 -4.80
CA PRO A 87 0.82 -11.17 -4.47
C PRO A 87 0.15 -11.72 -3.19
N VAL A 88 -0.29 -10.82 -2.33
CA VAL A 88 -1.16 -11.10 -1.17
C VAL A 88 -2.62 -10.89 -1.54
N VAL A 89 -2.87 -9.99 -2.49
CA VAL A 89 -4.19 -9.70 -3.09
C VAL A 89 -4.20 -10.19 -4.52
N ASN A 90 -5.36 -10.63 -5.00
CA ASN A 90 -5.49 -11.12 -6.37
C ASN A 90 -5.23 -10.01 -7.40
N HIS A 91 -4.71 -10.41 -8.56
CA HIS A 91 -4.51 -9.51 -9.70
C HIS A 91 -3.70 -8.25 -9.36
N HIS A 92 -2.56 -8.43 -8.72
CA HIS A 92 -1.67 -7.36 -8.29
C HIS A 92 -0.62 -7.08 -9.36
N LEU A 93 -0.66 -5.87 -9.92
CA LEU A 93 0.25 -5.38 -10.96
C LEU A 93 1.30 -4.44 -10.38
N LEU A 94 2.45 -4.41 -11.02
CA LEU A 94 3.52 -3.45 -10.81
C LEU A 94 3.72 -2.62 -12.07
N ILE A 95 3.78 -1.31 -11.92
CA ILE A 95 4.15 -0.35 -12.97
C ILE A 95 5.57 0.11 -12.65
N VAL A 96 6.54 -0.39 -13.40
CA VAL A 96 7.97 -0.29 -13.08
C VAL A 96 8.67 0.60 -14.09
N THR A 97 9.56 1.49 -13.62
CA THR A 97 10.42 2.28 -14.51
C THR A 97 11.43 1.38 -15.20
N ARG A 98 11.70 1.58 -16.51
CA ARG A 98 12.67 0.77 -17.26
C ARG A 98 14.11 1.06 -16.86
N ALA A 99 14.41 2.31 -16.61
CA ALA A 99 15.68 2.72 -16.01
C ALA A 99 15.56 2.64 -14.48
N PHE A 100 16.66 2.35 -13.81
CA PHE A 100 16.68 2.38 -12.35
C PHE A 100 16.42 3.82 -11.86
N GLU A 101 15.40 3.95 -11.04
CA GLU A 101 15.10 5.13 -10.24
C GLU A 101 14.90 4.68 -8.78
N GLU A 102 15.28 5.54 -7.84
CA GLU A 102 15.06 5.22 -6.41
C GLU A 102 13.58 5.29 -6.04
N GLN A 103 13.12 4.31 -5.25
CA GLN A 103 11.73 4.25 -4.75
C GLN A 103 11.37 5.43 -3.84
N GLU A 104 12.33 6.17 -3.34
CA GLU A 104 12.10 7.33 -2.46
C GLU A 104 11.92 8.65 -3.24
N THR A 105 11.93 8.61 -4.57
CA THR A 105 11.72 9.79 -5.42
C THR A 105 10.24 10.16 -5.50
N LEU A 106 9.96 11.38 -5.91
CA LEU A 106 8.60 11.82 -6.23
C LEU A 106 8.07 11.07 -7.46
N LEU A 107 6.75 10.90 -7.50
CA LEU A 107 6.08 10.49 -8.72
C LEU A 107 6.11 11.65 -9.73
N THR A 108 6.47 11.31 -10.96
CA THR A 108 6.55 12.23 -12.09
C THR A 108 5.28 12.16 -12.96
N GLN A 109 5.13 13.07 -13.88
CA GLN A 109 4.05 13.01 -14.88
C GLN A 109 4.09 11.70 -15.67
N ALA A 110 5.27 11.19 -16.05
CA ALA A 110 5.41 9.93 -16.76
C ALA A 110 4.94 8.72 -15.93
N ASP A 111 5.14 8.74 -14.60
CA ASP A 111 4.60 7.73 -13.70
C ASP A 111 3.06 7.76 -13.70
N PHE A 112 2.45 8.94 -13.65
CA PHE A 112 1.00 9.08 -13.69
C PHE A 112 0.41 8.71 -15.06
N GLU A 113 1.08 9.01 -16.16
CA GLU A 113 0.68 8.60 -17.51
C GLU A 113 0.62 7.07 -17.61
N ALA A 114 1.68 6.39 -17.17
CA ALA A 114 1.77 4.93 -17.17
C ALA A 114 0.69 4.30 -16.26
N LEU A 115 0.52 4.84 -15.05
CA LEU A 115 -0.51 4.41 -14.12
C LEU A 115 -1.92 4.58 -14.68
N TRP A 116 -2.19 5.74 -15.29
CA TRP A 116 -3.50 6.06 -15.85
C TRP A 116 -3.90 5.14 -16.99
N LEU A 117 -2.93 4.71 -17.82
CA LEU A 117 -3.18 3.69 -18.86
C LEU A 117 -3.69 2.39 -18.23
N CYS A 118 -3.11 1.95 -17.12
CA CYS A 118 -3.57 0.76 -16.40
C CYS A 118 -4.96 0.97 -15.80
N MET A 119 -5.17 2.09 -15.11
CA MET A 119 -6.44 2.39 -14.42
C MET A 119 -7.61 2.54 -15.39
N ARG A 120 -7.41 3.12 -16.57
CA ARG A 120 -8.47 3.18 -17.61
C ARG A 120 -8.88 1.80 -18.14
N ALA A 121 -8.00 0.84 -18.10
CA ALA A 121 -8.27 -0.52 -18.56
C ALA A 121 -8.83 -1.44 -17.46
N MET A 122 -8.62 -1.10 -16.18
CA MET A 122 -8.94 -1.98 -15.05
C MET A 122 -9.24 -1.17 -13.80
N ASP A 123 -10.38 -1.46 -13.15
CA ASP A 123 -10.71 -0.86 -11.86
C ASP A 123 -9.88 -1.49 -10.74
N GLY A 124 -9.33 -0.63 -9.87
CA GLY A 124 -8.48 -1.07 -8.78
C GLY A 124 -8.01 0.08 -7.90
N LEU A 125 -7.27 -0.29 -6.87
CA LEU A 125 -6.51 0.62 -6.03
C LEU A 125 -5.10 0.75 -6.57
N ALA A 126 -4.75 1.94 -7.05
CA ALA A 126 -3.39 2.34 -7.32
C ALA A 126 -2.70 2.78 -6.03
N PHE A 127 -1.42 2.44 -5.85
CA PHE A 127 -0.70 2.90 -4.67
C PHE A 127 0.82 2.97 -4.87
N TYR A 128 1.46 3.78 -4.03
CA TYR A 128 2.89 3.97 -3.98
C TYR A 128 3.39 3.97 -2.53
N ASN A 129 4.46 3.22 -2.29
CA ASN A 129 5.16 3.18 -1.01
C ASN A 129 6.51 3.89 -1.20
N SER A 130 6.65 5.12 -0.70
CA SER A 130 7.88 5.90 -0.86
C SER A 130 8.97 5.42 0.09
N GLY A 131 9.72 4.41 -0.36
CA GLY A 131 10.86 3.85 0.36
C GLY A 131 10.50 2.84 1.46
N LYS A 132 11.55 2.36 2.14
CA LYS A 132 11.46 1.28 3.14
C LYS A 132 10.55 1.62 4.31
N ILE A 133 10.63 2.84 4.85
CA ILE A 133 9.80 3.28 5.98
C ILE A 133 8.31 3.30 5.62
N ALA A 134 7.99 3.49 4.34
CA ALA A 134 6.63 3.41 3.83
C ALA A 134 6.19 1.98 3.45
N GLY A 135 7.02 0.96 3.69
CA GLY A 135 6.72 -0.43 3.43
C GLY A 135 7.07 -0.89 2.00
N ALA A 136 7.92 -0.18 1.28
CA ALA A 136 8.46 -0.66 0.01
C ALA A 136 9.46 -1.79 0.24
N SER A 137 9.35 -2.86 -0.56
CA SER A 137 10.24 -4.02 -0.50
C SER A 137 11.40 -3.95 -1.50
N GLN A 138 11.38 -3.03 -2.44
CA GLN A 138 12.37 -2.87 -3.49
C GLN A 138 12.79 -1.41 -3.63
N ARG A 139 14.08 -1.19 -3.93
CA ARG A 139 14.63 0.16 -4.15
C ARG A 139 14.29 0.74 -5.52
N HIS A 140 14.08 -0.12 -6.51
CA HIS A 140 13.73 0.31 -7.85
C HIS A 140 12.28 0.82 -7.89
N LYS A 141 12.10 2.00 -8.45
CA LYS A 141 10.82 2.71 -8.50
C LYS A 141 9.74 1.92 -9.21
N HIS A 142 8.66 1.70 -8.49
CA HIS A 142 7.48 1.01 -9.00
C HIS A 142 6.22 1.50 -8.28
N LEU A 143 5.17 1.74 -9.04
CA LEU A 143 3.81 1.90 -8.56
C LEU A 143 3.12 0.54 -8.60
N GLN A 144 2.01 0.45 -7.91
CA GLN A 144 1.27 -0.80 -7.78
C GLN A 144 -0.20 -0.57 -8.08
N LEU A 145 -0.87 -1.58 -8.65
CA LEU A 145 -2.31 -1.59 -8.89
C LEU A 145 -2.88 -2.94 -8.45
N ALA A 146 -3.71 -2.92 -7.41
CA ALA A 146 -4.48 -4.08 -6.96
C ALA A 146 -5.91 -3.96 -7.46
N LEU A 147 -6.38 -4.96 -8.22
CA LEU A 147 -7.73 -4.92 -8.79
C LEU A 147 -8.79 -5.13 -7.71
N PHE A 148 -9.94 -4.51 -7.90
CA PHE A 148 -11.09 -4.66 -7.03
C PHE A 148 -11.79 -6.02 -7.19
N PRO A 149 -12.47 -6.50 -6.13
CA PRO A 149 -12.49 -5.97 -4.77
C PRO A 149 -11.25 -6.36 -3.95
N LEU A 150 -10.81 -5.50 -3.01
CA LEU A 150 -9.73 -5.85 -2.07
C LEU A 150 -10.21 -6.80 -0.97
N ASP A 151 -11.47 -6.70 -0.57
CA ASP A 151 -12.12 -7.63 0.34
C ASP A 151 -12.76 -8.78 -0.46
N PRO A 152 -12.42 -10.05 -0.19
CA PRO A 152 -13.09 -11.19 -0.82
C PRO A 152 -14.61 -11.20 -0.66
N ALA A 153 -15.16 -10.50 0.34
CA ALA A 153 -16.60 -10.33 0.53
C ALA A 153 -17.23 -9.25 -0.38
N GLY A 154 -16.47 -8.67 -1.30
CA GLY A 154 -16.97 -7.79 -2.35
C GLY A 154 -16.82 -6.29 -2.09
N VAL A 155 -16.13 -5.87 -1.01
CA VAL A 155 -15.87 -4.44 -0.75
C VAL A 155 -14.58 -4.01 -1.46
N ASP A 156 -14.67 -2.99 -2.31
CA ASP A 156 -13.55 -2.50 -3.10
C ASP A 156 -12.40 -1.99 -2.22
N VAL A 157 -12.67 -1.02 -1.34
CA VAL A 157 -11.70 -0.48 -0.39
C VAL A 157 -12.35 -0.38 0.99
N PRO A 158 -12.01 -1.25 1.95
CA PRO A 158 -12.64 -1.26 3.29
C PRO A 158 -12.60 0.08 4.01
N LEU A 159 -11.49 0.83 3.94
CA LEU A 159 -11.34 2.11 4.63
C LEU A 159 -12.16 3.24 3.98
N GLU A 160 -12.68 3.06 2.76
CA GLU A 160 -13.36 4.14 2.02
C GLU A 160 -14.55 4.74 2.77
N VAL A 161 -15.26 3.94 3.58
CA VAL A 161 -16.39 4.44 4.40
C VAL A 161 -15.97 5.55 5.36
N ALA A 162 -14.71 5.58 5.79
CA ALA A 162 -14.16 6.60 6.67
C ALA A 162 -13.61 7.83 5.93
N LEU A 163 -13.59 7.85 4.60
CA LEU A 163 -13.18 9.03 3.85
C LEU A 163 -14.26 10.12 3.86
N GLY A 164 -15.51 9.74 4.10
CA GLY A 164 -16.67 10.63 4.05
C GLY A 164 -17.22 10.80 2.63
N THR A 165 -17.91 11.89 2.39
CA THR A 165 -18.51 12.24 1.10
C THR A 165 -17.81 13.44 0.46
N PRO A 166 -17.68 13.48 -0.87
CA PRO A 166 -17.05 14.61 -1.56
C PRO A 166 -17.89 15.87 -1.39
N GLN A 167 -17.28 16.91 -0.84
CA GLN A 167 -17.88 18.24 -0.77
C GLN A 167 -17.45 19.10 -1.98
N ARG A 168 -16.17 19.01 -2.36
CA ARG A 168 -15.58 19.69 -3.53
C ARG A 168 -14.55 18.79 -4.19
N LEU A 169 -14.59 18.71 -5.49
CA LEU A 169 -13.62 17.99 -6.29
C LEU A 169 -12.34 18.82 -6.45
N GLY A 170 -11.18 18.15 -6.38
CA GLY A 170 -9.87 18.77 -6.60
C GLY A 170 -9.38 19.66 -5.47
N GLU A 171 -10.03 19.66 -4.30
CA GLU A 171 -9.58 20.36 -3.09
C GLU A 171 -8.90 19.39 -2.15
N VAL A 172 -7.76 19.80 -1.57
CA VAL A 172 -7.04 19.00 -0.56
C VAL A 172 -7.68 19.21 0.81
N VAL A 173 -8.22 18.15 1.37
CA VAL A 173 -8.94 18.17 2.65
C VAL A 173 -8.44 17.08 3.60
N LYS A 174 -9.00 17.03 4.80
CA LYS A 174 -8.88 15.91 5.75
C LYS A 174 -10.24 15.29 5.98
N SER A 175 -10.29 13.97 6.13
CA SER A 175 -11.46 13.30 6.70
C SER A 175 -11.46 13.46 8.23
N PRO A 176 -12.59 13.84 8.85
CA PRO A 176 -12.70 13.89 10.30
C PRO A 176 -12.73 12.49 10.95
N HIS A 177 -12.91 11.43 10.18
CA HIS A 177 -13.05 10.07 10.69
C HIS A 177 -11.71 9.29 10.71
N LEU A 178 -10.64 9.86 10.14
CA LEU A 178 -9.31 9.24 10.16
C LEU A 178 -8.44 9.88 11.26
N PRO A 179 -7.99 9.10 12.27
CA PRO A 179 -7.27 9.64 13.43
C PRO A 179 -5.78 9.92 13.16
N PHE A 180 -5.30 9.70 11.95
CA PHE A 180 -3.92 9.92 11.56
C PHE A 180 -3.80 11.10 10.58
N ARG A 181 -2.57 11.64 10.48
CA ARG A 181 -2.26 12.73 9.53
C ARG A 181 -2.39 12.23 8.09
N HIS A 182 -3.14 12.95 7.26
CA HIS A 182 -3.34 12.61 5.86
C HIS A 182 -3.76 13.82 5.04
N ALA A 183 -3.67 13.68 3.72
CA ALA A 183 -4.32 14.55 2.74
C ALA A 183 -5.26 13.70 1.89
N LEU A 184 -6.48 14.14 1.71
CA LEU A 184 -7.52 13.53 0.87
C LEU A 184 -7.93 14.50 -0.22
N VAL A 185 -8.05 13.99 -1.45
CA VAL A 185 -8.62 14.73 -2.58
C VAL A 185 -9.67 13.86 -3.25
N TRP A 186 -10.86 14.40 -3.42
CA TRP A 186 -11.89 13.80 -4.26
C TRP A 186 -11.70 14.22 -5.70
N ILE A 187 -11.75 13.27 -6.64
CA ILE A 187 -11.55 13.49 -8.07
C ILE A 187 -12.70 12.91 -8.89
N ASP A 188 -12.89 13.46 -10.09
CA ASP A 188 -13.70 12.80 -11.12
C ASP A 188 -12.73 12.08 -12.07
N GLY A 189 -12.69 10.77 -12.00
CA GLY A 189 -11.80 9.94 -12.81
C GLY A 189 -12.02 10.06 -14.32
N LYS A 190 -13.19 10.53 -14.76
CA LYS A 190 -13.47 10.79 -16.18
C LYS A 190 -12.77 12.06 -16.69
N LEU A 191 -12.53 13.01 -15.78
CA LEU A 191 -11.91 14.30 -16.07
C LEU A 191 -10.44 14.38 -15.64
N ALA A 192 -9.95 13.36 -14.91
CA ALA A 192 -8.57 13.34 -14.45
C ALA A 192 -7.60 13.11 -15.61
N SER A 193 -6.61 13.99 -15.74
CA SER A 193 -5.45 13.84 -16.61
C SER A 193 -4.20 13.58 -15.76
N SER A 194 -3.14 13.06 -16.37
CA SER A 194 -1.83 12.89 -15.71
C SER A 194 -1.30 14.20 -15.12
N ASP A 195 -1.46 15.32 -15.86
CA ASP A 195 -1.07 16.66 -15.39
C ASP A 195 -1.82 17.05 -14.13
N ARG A 196 -3.15 16.88 -14.14
CA ARG A 196 -3.99 17.21 -12.97
C ARG A 196 -3.67 16.32 -11.78
N MET A 197 -3.41 15.04 -12.00
CA MET A 197 -3.00 14.13 -10.94
C MET A 197 -1.65 14.53 -10.35
N THR A 198 -0.69 14.93 -11.19
CA THR A 198 0.63 15.41 -10.75
C THR A 198 0.51 16.67 -9.91
N GLU A 199 -0.31 17.63 -10.34
CA GLU A 199 -0.57 18.87 -9.60
C GLU A 199 -1.18 18.60 -8.22
N LEU A 200 -2.26 17.81 -8.18
CA LEU A 200 -2.95 17.46 -6.95
C LEU A 200 -2.07 16.65 -6.00
N TYR A 201 -1.30 15.70 -6.51
CA TYR A 201 -0.31 14.95 -5.74
C TYR A 201 0.72 15.88 -5.07
N GLY A 202 1.29 16.83 -5.81
CA GLY A 202 2.21 17.80 -5.24
C GLY A 202 1.56 18.67 -4.16
N ALA A 203 0.30 19.09 -4.35
CA ALA A 203 -0.47 19.83 -3.34
C ALA A 203 -0.71 18.99 -2.08
N MET A 204 -1.05 17.71 -2.22
CA MET A 204 -1.24 16.78 -1.10
C MET A 204 0.04 16.61 -0.27
N LEU A 205 1.18 16.41 -0.92
CA LEU A 205 2.46 16.22 -0.22
C LEU A 205 2.89 17.48 0.56
N ARG A 206 2.65 18.67 0.01
CA ARG A 206 2.86 19.94 0.73
C ARG A 206 1.91 20.06 1.92
N PHE A 207 0.62 19.76 1.74
CA PHE A 207 -0.38 19.84 2.81
C PHE A 207 -0.03 18.99 4.04
N ILE A 208 0.55 17.81 3.84
CA ILE A 208 1.02 16.95 4.93
C ILE A 208 2.49 17.19 5.31
N SER A 209 3.17 18.22 4.77
CA SER A 209 4.57 18.56 5.03
C SER A 209 5.55 17.40 4.82
N VAL A 210 5.27 16.58 3.82
CA VAL A 210 6.15 15.49 3.36
C VAL A 210 7.15 16.02 2.34
N TRP A 211 6.77 17.04 1.59
CA TRP A 211 7.62 17.70 0.61
C TRP A 211 7.43 19.21 0.65
N GLU A 212 8.52 19.94 0.71
CA GLU A 212 8.53 21.41 0.85
C GLU A 212 8.87 22.15 -0.45
N GLY A 213 9.02 21.42 -1.57
CA GLY A 213 9.42 21.97 -2.87
C GLY A 213 10.92 21.85 -3.15
N ASP A 214 11.33 22.37 -4.29
CA ASP A 214 12.64 22.40 -4.93
C ASP A 214 13.77 21.53 -4.34
N ASN A 215 14.12 20.45 -5.06
CA ASN A 215 15.28 19.56 -4.80
C ASN A 215 15.31 18.83 -3.45
N ALA A 216 14.33 19.03 -2.57
CA ALA A 216 14.26 18.31 -1.32
C ALA A 216 13.74 16.88 -1.56
N ARG A 217 14.45 15.86 -1.05
CA ARG A 217 13.91 14.50 -0.97
C ARG A 217 12.62 14.52 -0.14
N PRO A 218 11.54 13.89 -0.61
CA PRO A 218 10.34 13.78 0.21
C PRO A 218 10.62 12.92 1.44
N LYS A 219 9.97 13.24 2.55
CA LYS A 219 9.90 12.35 3.71
C LYS A 219 9.08 11.12 3.33
N PRO A 220 9.24 9.96 4.01
CA PRO A 220 8.50 8.75 3.68
C PRO A 220 6.97 8.96 3.74
N TYR A 221 6.26 8.41 2.78
CA TYR A 221 4.79 8.48 2.68
C TYR A 221 4.22 7.29 1.91
N ASN A 222 2.93 7.02 2.13
CA ASN A 222 2.12 6.21 1.24
C ASN A 222 1.18 7.13 0.45
N TRP A 223 0.98 6.80 -0.82
CA TRP A 223 -0.02 7.43 -1.68
C TRP A 223 -0.92 6.35 -2.26
N LEU A 224 -2.22 6.60 -2.25
CA LEU A 224 -3.26 5.71 -2.75
C LEU A 224 -4.18 6.50 -3.67
N ALA A 225 -4.72 5.84 -4.70
CA ALA A 225 -5.73 6.44 -5.59
C ALA A 225 -6.69 5.40 -6.15
N THR A 226 -7.91 5.85 -6.36
CA THR A 226 -8.95 5.21 -7.18
C THR A 226 -9.39 6.19 -8.26
N HIS A 227 -10.41 5.85 -9.03
CA HIS A 227 -11.06 6.83 -9.92
C HIS A 227 -11.84 7.93 -9.19
N ARG A 228 -12.03 7.83 -7.87
CA ARG A 228 -12.89 8.73 -7.09
C ARG A 228 -12.13 9.61 -6.12
N TRP A 229 -10.97 9.18 -5.66
CA TRP A 229 -10.19 9.89 -4.64
C TRP A 229 -8.71 9.52 -4.68
N MET A 230 -7.91 10.41 -4.09
CA MET A 230 -6.51 10.18 -3.75
C MET A 230 -6.31 10.40 -2.25
N LEU A 231 -5.47 9.59 -1.61
CA LEU A 231 -5.10 9.68 -0.21
C LEU A 231 -3.57 9.66 -0.08
N ALA A 232 -2.99 10.60 0.65
CA ALA A 232 -1.56 10.58 1.00
C ALA A 232 -1.39 10.58 2.52
N VAL A 233 -0.48 9.74 3.02
CA VAL A 233 -0.24 9.55 4.45
C VAL A 233 1.26 9.60 4.72
N PRO A 234 1.77 10.50 5.61
CA PRO A 234 3.17 10.51 6.01
C PRO A 234 3.51 9.25 6.80
N ARG A 235 4.77 8.80 6.72
CA ARG A 235 5.21 7.60 7.43
C ARG A 235 6.39 7.93 8.34
N THR A 236 6.36 7.38 9.55
CA THR A 236 7.40 7.57 10.57
C THR A 236 8.12 6.28 10.92
N ARG A 237 7.48 5.14 10.69
CA ARG A 237 8.04 3.80 10.89
C ARG A 237 7.40 2.77 9.96
N GLU A 238 8.14 1.74 9.63
CA GLU A 238 7.72 0.68 8.70
C GLU A 238 6.67 -0.25 9.34
N SER A 239 6.83 -0.57 10.61
CA SER A 239 6.03 -1.58 11.30
C SER A 239 5.68 -1.19 12.72
N ILE A 240 4.71 -1.89 13.28
CA ILE A 240 4.37 -1.87 14.71
C ILE A 240 4.14 -3.30 15.18
N GLU A 241 4.72 -3.68 16.33
CA GLU A 241 4.67 -5.06 16.88
C GLU A 241 4.99 -6.14 15.84
N GLY A 242 5.93 -5.84 14.96
CA GLY A 242 6.33 -6.74 13.86
C GLY A 242 5.30 -6.91 12.75
N ILE A 243 4.19 -6.16 12.77
CA ILE A 243 3.23 -6.05 11.67
C ILE A 243 3.73 -4.97 10.72
N SER A 244 4.21 -5.39 9.54
CA SER A 244 4.62 -4.48 8.47
C SER A 244 3.40 -3.80 7.86
N ILE A 245 3.42 -2.47 7.76
CA ILE A 245 2.30 -1.67 7.24
C ILE A 245 2.77 -0.89 6.01
N ASN A 246 2.12 -1.13 4.90
CA ASN A 246 2.28 -0.40 3.65
C ASN A 246 0.98 0.30 3.25
N ALA A 247 0.87 0.80 2.03
CA ALA A 247 -0.33 1.48 1.54
C ALA A 247 -1.62 0.63 1.66
N LEU A 248 -1.56 -0.70 1.53
CA LEU A 248 -2.74 -1.56 1.68
C LEU A 248 -3.33 -1.50 3.10
N GLY A 249 -2.51 -1.27 4.15
CA GLY A 249 -3.00 -1.02 5.51
C GLY A 249 -3.91 0.20 5.55
N PHE A 250 -3.53 1.28 4.86
CA PHE A 250 -4.34 2.50 4.72
C PHE A 250 -5.50 2.38 3.73
N ALA A 251 -5.64 1.24 3.08
CA ALA A 251 -6.85 0.85 2.35
C ALA A 251 -7.79 -0.03 3.19
N GLY A 252 -7.36 -0.42 4.41
CA GLY A 252 -8.10 -1.29 5.31
C GLY A 252 -7.78 -2.78 5.15
N SER A 253 -6.59 -3.12 4.57
CA SER A 253 -6.15 -4.51 4.40
C SER A 253 -4.78 -4.73 5.04
N PHE A 254 -4.72 -5.55 6.09
CA PHE A 254 -3.52 -5.89 6.84
C PHE A 254 -3.00 -7.28 6.47
N LEU A 255 -1.69 -7.49 6.65
CA LEU A 255 -1.06 -8.80 6.62
C LEU A 255 -0.40 -9.06 7.96
N VAL A 256 -0.81 -10.15 8.62
CA VAL A 256 -0.25 -10.62 9.91
C VAL A 256 0.36 -12.00 9.75
N LYS A 257 1.32 -12.33 10.61
CA LYS A 257 2.06 -13.61 10.55
C LYS A 257 1.33 -14.75 11.22
N ASP A 258 0.61 -14.44 12.30
CA ASP A 258 0.04 -15.44 13.22
C ASP A 258 -1.14 -14.86 14.01
N GLU A 259 -1.75 -15.73 14.81
CA GLU A 259 -2.89 -15.41 15.66
C GLU A 259 -2.56 -14.36 16.73
N ALA A 260 -1.35 -14.35 17.27
CA ALA A 260 -0.94 -13.37 18.28
C ALA A 260 -0.93 -11.94 17.73
N GLN A 261 -0.48 -11.75 16.47
CA GLN A 261 -0.58 -10.46 15.79
C GLN A 261 -2.03 -10.09 15.46
N LEU A 262 -2.87 -11.06 15.10
CA LEU A 262 -4.30 -10.83 14.86
C LEU A 262 -5.00 -10.38 16.14
N GLU A 263 -4.79 -11.06 17.27
CA GLU A 263 -5.35 -10.70 18.58
C GLU A 263 -4.88 -9.33 19.04
N TRP A 264 -3.58 -9.03 18.87
CA TRP A 264 -3.04 -7.71 19.18
C TRP A 264 -3.72 -6.62 18.37
N LEU A 265 -3.86 -6.83 17.04
CA LEU A 265 -4.51 -5.87 16.14
C LEU A 265 -6.00 -5.67 16.51
N GLY A 266 -6.69 -6.74 16.90
CA GLY A 266 -8.08 -6.69 17.38
C GLY A 266 -8.23 -5.94 18.71
N THR A 267 -7.25 -6.06 19.61
CA THR A 267 -7.26 -5.42 20.92
C THR A 267 -6.89 -3.94 20.84
N VAL A 268 -5.86 -3.61 20.10
CA VAL A 268 -5.34 -2.22 19.99
C VAL A 268 -6.21 -1.39 19.03
N GLY A 269 -6.74 -2.02 18.00
CA GLY A 269 -7.51 -1.42 16.93
C GLY A 269 -6.64 -1.09 15.69
N PRO A 270 -7.12 -1.45 14.49
CA PRO A 270 -6.47 -1.14 13.22
C PRO A 270 -6.17 0.36 13.01
N LEU A 271 -7.11 1.25 13.32
CA LEU A 271 -6.92 2.70 13.18
C LEU A 271 -5.79 3.21 14.07
N ARG A 272 -5.66 2.68 15.28
CA ARG A 272 -4.58 3.04 16.19
C ARG A 272 -3.23 2.51 15.71
N ALA A 273 -3.20 1.31 15.13
CA ALA A 273 -2.00 0.78 14.48
C ALA A 273 -1.56 1.67 13.30
N LEU A 274 -2.49 2.13 12.45
CA LEU A 274 -2.22 3.06 11.37
C LEU A 274 -1.72 4.42 11.88
N GLN A 275 -2.33 4.95 12.95
CA GLN A 275 -1.91 6.18 13.60
C GLN A 275 -0.47 6.08 14.11
N ALA A 276 -0.10 4.98 14.72
CA ALA A 276 1.22 4.78 15.31
C ALA A 276 2.36 4.77 14.29
N VAL A 277 2.10 4.41 13.03
CA VAL A 277 3.12 4.38 11.96
C VAL A 277 3.13 5.63 11.08
N SER A 278 2.18 6.56 11.31
CA SER A 278 1.99 7.76 10.47
C SER A 278 2.16 9.09 11.21
N ASN A 279 2.04 9.12 12.54
CA ASN A 279 2.16 10.35 13.32
C ASN A 279 3.57 10.51 13.90
N CYS A 280 4.07 11.76 13.93
CA CYS A 280 5.38 12.10 14.52
C CYS A 280 5.38 12.13 16.06
N GLU A 281 4.22 12.13 16.71
CA GLU A 281 4.16 12.15 18.16
C GLU A 281 4.35 10.75 18.72
N ALA A 282 5.38 10.61 19.58
CA ALA A 282 5.61 9.41 20.38
C ALA A 282 4.50 9.31 21.43
N ASN A 283 3.36 8.77 21.06
CA ASN A 283 2.40 8.31 22.05
C ASN A 283 3.00 7.09 22.73
N HIS A 284 3.40 7.25 23.98
CA HIS A 284 3.67 6.15 24.88
C HIS A 284 2.46 5.22 24.86
N PHE A 285 2.62 4.04 24.34
CA PHE A 285 1.67 2.96 24.57
C PHE A 285 1.74 2.66 26.06
N GLY A 286 0.80 3.23 26.84
CA GLY A 286 0.63 2.85 28.23
C GLY A 286 0.43 1.33 28.27
N ALA A 287 1.20 0.66 29.12
CA ALA A 287 1.04 -0.77 29.40
C ALA A 287 -0.46 -1.05 29.60
N ALA A 288 -0.93 -2.17 29.05
CA ALA A 288 -2.27 -2.69 29.31
C ALA A 288 -2.54 -2.65 30.83
N PRO A 289 -3.75 -2.29 31.28
CA PRO A 289 -4.07 -2.33 32.69
C PRO A 289 -3.85 -3.76 33.19
N SER A 290 -2.91 -3.93 34.11
CA SER A 290 -2.66 -5.18 34.82
C SER A 290 -3.99 -5.64 35.41
N ALA A 291 -4.35 -6.91 35.13
CA ALA A 291 -5.48 -7.57 35.74
C ALA A 291 -5.39 -7.40 37.28
N VAL A 292 -6.38 -6.75 37.84
CA VAL A 292 -6.56 -6.64 39.28
C VAL A 292 -6.90 -8.04 39.79
N ASN A 293 -6.00 -8.65 40.50
CA ASN A 293 -6.24 -9.85 41.28
C ASN A 293 -7.36 -9.56 42.28
N ALA A 294 -8.52 -10.14 42.06
CA ALA A 294 -9.55 -10.30 43.08
C ALA A 294 -9.23 -11.57 43.89
N HIS A 295 -8.44 -11.39 44.94
CA HIS A 295 -8.43 -12.30 46.06
C HIS A 295 -8.55 -11.48 47.34
N ASP A 296 -9.41 -12.00 48.23
CA ASP A 296 -9.69 -11.65 49.64
C ASP A 296 -10.81 -10.61 49.89
N GLN A 297 -11.98 -11.04 50.15
CA GLN A 297 -12.64 -11.33 51.44
C GLN A 297 -14.05 -11.86 51.25
#